data_7265eefd3fe01d9c030ada3249b19ef7
#
_entry.id   7265eefd3fe01d9c030ada3249b19ef7
#
_cell.length_a   1.000
_cell.length_b   1.000
_cell.length_c   1.000
_cell.angle_alpha   90.00
_cell.angle_beta   90.00
_cell.angle_gamma   90.00
#
_symmetry.space_group_name_H-M   'P 1'
#
loop_
_entity.id
_entity.type
_entity.pdbx_description
1 polymer ?
#
loop_
_entity_poly.entity_id
_entity_poly.type
_entity_poly.pdbx_seq_one_letter_code
_entity_poly.pdbx_strand_id
1 'polypeptide(L)'
;MNIDHRLAELTQRINDLDGLEEERQLLDNLMRLSGEIEAIAASTVYRFSATEAYYPLVGARLAKLREERVKGHSSLGDFLDRRLGPATRTCQSIAARQEMLARRVARAANLLRTRIDITLERQNRDLLASMNRRARLHLRLQQTVEALSVAAITYYLVSLVGYALSALSSTGVEVDVGLVRGLSIPLLAALAWFGMHRARRAILGEGTQEDGE
;
A
#
# COMPACT_ATOMS: atom_id res chain seq x y z
N MET A 1 11.73 9.41 32.23
CA MET A 1 11.86 8.09 31.54
C MET A 1 12.84 8.27 30.40
N ASN A 2 13.90 7.44 30.33
CA ASN A 2 15.00 7.66 29.38
C ASN A 2 14.55 7.30 27.94
N ILE A 3 14.85 8.16 26.96
CA ILE A 3 14.52 7.98 25.54
C ILE A 3 15.06 6.64 24.99
N ASP A 4 16.26 6.26 25.38
CA ASP A 4 16.85 4.97 25.00
C ASP A 4 16.01 3.77 25.45
N HIS A 5 15.45 3.82 26.66
CA HIS A 5 14.61 2.74 27.18
C HIS A 5 13.30 2.66 26.41
N ARG A 6 12.67 3.80 26.13
CA ARG A 6 11.44 3.85 25.29
C ARG A 6 11.69 3.32 23.89
N LEU A 7 12.82 3.69 23.28
CA LEU A 7 13.17 3.18 21.96
C LEU A 7 13.41 1.66 21.95
N ALA A 8 14.11 1.14 22.97
CA ALA A 8 14.35 -0.29 23.09
C ALA A 8 13.03 -1.06 23.27
N GLU A 9 12.14 -0.58 24.13
CA GLU A 9 10.80 -1.16 24.32
C GLU A 9 9.98 -1.16 23.03
N LEU A 10 9.91 -0.02 22.32
CA LEU A 10 9.19 0.09 21.04
C LEU A 10 9.79 -0.82 19.96
N THR A 11 11.13 -0.93 19.93
CA THR A 11 11.81 -1.80 18.95
C THR A 11 11.57 -3.29 19.23
N GLN A 12 11.49 -3.68 20.50
CA GLN A 12 11.16 -5.06 20.87
C GLN A 12 9.73 -5.41 20.47
N ARG A 13 8.79 -4.48 20.64
CA ARG A 13 7.38 -4.68 20.25
C ARG A 13 7.19 -4.89 18.74
N ILE A 14 8.10 -4.41 17.89
CA ILE A 14 7.99 -4.62 16.41
C ILE A 14 7.93 -6.11 16.05
N ASN A 15 8.59 -6.97 16.84
CA ASN A 15 8.62 -8.42 16.57
C ASN A 15 7.36 -9.15 17.04
N ASP A 16 6.62 -8.58 17.99
CA ASP A 16 5.49 -9.21 18.66
C ASP A 16 4.13 -8.71 18.15
N LEU A 17 4.11 -7.90 17.07
CA LEU A 17 2.89 -7.32 16.51
C LEU A 17 2.13 -8.31 15.62
N ASP A 18 0.86 -8.54 15.97
CA ASP A 18 -0.04 -9.46 15.25
C ASP A 18 -1.14 -8.77 14.42
N GLY A 19 -1.17 -7.42 14.36
CA GLY A 19 -2.23 -6.69 13.68
C GLY A 19 -1.80 -5.36 13.05
N LEU A 20 -2.43 -5.01 11.91
CA LEU A 20 -2.19 -3.76 11.17
C LEU A 20 -2.46 -2.51 12.04
N GLU A 21 -3.44 -2.57 12.93
CA GLU A 21 -3.79 -1.45 13.81
C GLU A 21 -2.72 -1.22 14.88
N GLU A 22 -2.17 -2.28 15.43
CA GLU A 22 -1.05 -2.20 16.38
C GLU A 22 0.22 -1.68 15.71
N GLU A 23 0.48 -2.10 14.47
CA GLU A 23 1.59 -1.59 13.66
C GLU A 23 1.47 -0.07 13.42
N ARG A 24 0.27 0.43 13.12
CA ARG A 24 0.00 1.87 12.95
C ARG A 24 0.20 2.65 14.25
N GLN A 25 -0.32 2.16 15.36
CA GLN A 25 -0.14 2.80 16.67
C GLN A 25 1.33 2.85 17.07
N LEU A 26 2.09 1.80 16.78
CA LEU A 26 3.51 1.77 17.05
C LEU A 26 4.28 2.78 16.16
N LEU A 27 3.91 2.88 14.88
CA LEU A 27 4.48 3.88 13.97
C LEU A 27 4.23 5.30 14.47
N ASP A 28 3.01 5.61 14.93
CA ASP A 28 2.67 6.91 15.50
C ASP A 28 3.51 7.23 16.75
N ASN A 29 3.69 6.25 17.63
CA ASN A 29 4.57 6.38 18.80
C ASN A 29 6.03 6.64 18.43
N LEU A 30 6.56 5.97 17.38
CA LEU A 30 7.91 6.21 16.87
C LEU A 30 8.04 7.60 16.26
N MET A 31 7.04 8.07 15.52
CA MET A 31 7.02 9.41 14.94
C MET A 31 6.98 10.49 16.03
N ARG A 32 6.18 10.29 17.09
CA ARG A 32 6.16 11.20 18.23
C ARG A 32 7.52 11.22 18.95
N LEU A 33 8.14 10.06 19.15
CA LEU A 33 9.49 9.98 19.75
C LEU A 33 10.53 10.68 18.88
N SER A 34 10.45 10.57 17.56
CA SER A 34 11.29 11.31 16.62
C SER A 34 11.16 12.81 16.81
N GLY A 35 9.93 13.32 16.92
CA GLY A 35 9.66 14.74 17.18
C GLY A 35 10.23 15.22 18.51
N GLU A 36 10.14 14.40 19.58
CA GLU A 36 10.74 14.73 20.88
C GLU A 36 12.27 14.83 20.79
N ILE A 37 12.92 13.90 20.10
CA ILE A 37 14.39 13.90 19.90
C ILE A 37 14.80 15.15 19.09
N GLU A 38 14.10 15.45 18.03
CA GLU A 38 14.38 16.60 17.18
C GLU A 38 14.23 17.92 17.95
N ALA A 39 13.19 18.06 18.77
CA ALA A 39 12.98 19.23 19.61
C ALA A 39 14.13 19.42 20.62
N ILE A 40 14.61 18.35 21.23
CA ILE A 40 15.76 18.39 22.15
C ILE A 40 17.04 18.76 21.38
N ALA A 41 17.29 18.14 20.22
CA ALA A 41 18.44 18.44 19.39
C ALA A 41 18.43 19.92 18.95
N ALA A 42 17.32 20.43 18.45
CA ALA A 42 17.17 21.83 18.06
C ALA A 42 17.44 22.81 19.20
N SER A 43 16.99 22.48 20.42
CA SER A 43 17.22 23.33 21.62
C SER A 43 18.67 23.36 22.09
N THR A 44 19.47 22.36 21.74
CA THR A 44 20.86 22.20 22.26
C THR A 44 21.92 22.43 21.18
N VAL A 45 21.62 22.28 19.89
CA VAL A 45 22.58 22.33 18.79
C VAL A 45 23.43 23.60 18.80
N TYR A 46 22.81 24.76 18.95
CA TYR A 46 23.53 26.04 18.97
C TYR A 46 24.53 26.13 20.11
N ARG A 47 24.15 25.69 21.32
CA ARG A 47 25.01 25.72 22.53
C ARG A 47 26.16 24.75 22.41
N PHE A 48 25.93 23.56 21.86
CA PHE A 48 26.96 22.54 21.68
C PHE A 48 27.96 22.96 20.61
N SER A 49 27.50 23.48 19.47
CA SER A 49 28.34 24.01 18.42
C SER A 49 29.16 25.22 18.89
N ALA A 50 28.57 26.12 19.67
CA ALA A 50 29.29 27.23 20.27
C ALA A 50 30.39 26.74 21.22
N THR A 51 30.10 25.74 22.07
CA THR A 51 31.10 25.13 22.97
C THR A 51 32.29 24.55 22.19
N GLU A 52 32.01 23.84 21.10
CA GLU A 52 33.03 23.28 20.21
C GLU A 52 33.88 24.35 19.54
N ALA A 53 33.27 25.45 19.06
CA ALA A 53 33.98 26.57 18.44
C ALA A 53 34.81 27.39 19.43
N TYR A 54 34.30 27.62 20.64
CA TYR A 54 34.97 28.47 21.61
C TYR A 54 36.12 27.78 22.38
N TYR A 55 36.04 26.45 22.59
CA TYR A 55 37.05 25.73 23.34
C TYR A 55 38.49 25.91 22.81
N PRO A 56 38.77 25.72 21.49
CA PRO A 56 40.09 25.96 20.92
C PRO A 56 40.50 27.45 20.98
N LEU A 57 39.53 28.37 20.90
CA LEU A 57 39.84 29.81 21.01
C LEU A 57 40.32 30.19 22.41
N VAL A 58 39.73 29.57 23.46
CA VAL A 58 40.19 29.75 24.84
C VAL A 58 41.64 29.26 24.98
N GLY A 59 41.95 28.06 24.48
CA GLY A 59 43.30 27.51 24.47
C GLY A 59 44.31 28.44 23.74
N ALA A 60 43.96 28.94 22.57
CA ALA A 60 44.80 29.87 21.79
C ALA A 60 45.04 31.21 22.51
N ARG A 61 44.04 31.70 23.24
CA ARG A 61 44.20 32.94 24.06
C ARG A 61 45.03 32.72 25.28
N LEU A 62 44.88 31.58 25.98
CA LEU A 62 45.74 31.22 27.13
C LEU A 62 47.21 31.10 26.69
N ALA A 63 47.51 30.47 25.58
CA ALA A 63 48.85 30.37 25.04
C ALA A 63 49.51 31.75 24.80
N LYS A 64 48.71 32.76 24.39
CA LYS A 64 49.18 34.14 24.20
C LYS A 64 49.49 34.88 25.50
N LEU A 65 48.90 34.48 26.62
CA LEU A 65 49.13 35.10 27.94
C LEU A 65 50.52 34.77 28.52
N ARG A 66 51.24 33.75 27.97
CA ARG A 66 52.60 33.36 28.39
C ARG A 66 52.65 33.15 29.92
N GLU A 67 51.77 32.33 30.47
CA GLU A 67 51.70 32.05 31.90
C GLU A 67 53.02 31.54 32.45
N GLU A 68 53.47 32.12 33.58
CA GLU A 68 54.59 31.60 34.33
C GLU A 68 54.10 30.75 35.50
N ARG A 69 54.66 29.53 35.63
CA ARG A 69 54.30 28.62 36.71
C ARG A 69 54.92 29.08 38.05
N VAL A 70 54.05 29.36 38.99
CA VAL A 70 54.46 29.62 40.37
C VAL A 70 54.47 28.30 41.17
N LYS A 71 55.53 27.98 41.85
CA LYS A 71 55.63 26.75 42.67
C LYS A 71 54.48 26.67 43.70
N GLY A 72 53.76 25.53 43.69
CA GLY A 72 52.64 25.28 44.58
C GLY A 72 51.27 25.77 44.09
N HIS A 73 51.21 26.44 42.95
CA HIS A 73 49.93 26.90 42.32
C HIS A 73 49.74 26.31 40.99
N SER A 74 48.45 25.95 40.65
CA SER A 74 48.11 25.53 39.30
C SER A 74 47.94 26.76 38.39
N SER A 75 48.42 26.67 37.15
CA SER A 75 48.22 27.72 36.17
C SER A 75 46.74 27.86 35.80
N LEU A 76 46.34 29.02 35.25
CA LEU A 76 45.00 29.24 34.77
C LEU A 76 44.67 28.26 33.61
N GLY A 77 45.67 27.98 32.76
CA GLY A 77 45.56 27.00 31.68
C GLY A 77 45.23 25.61 32.19
N ASP A 78 46.04 25.12 33.20
CA ASP A 78 45.79 23.81 33.81
C ASP A 78 44.42 23.74 34.50
N PHE A 79 43.97 24.81 35.12
CA PHE A 79 42.67 24.89 35.78
C PHE A 79 41.52 24.81 34.76
N LEU A 80 41.59 25.59 33.67
CA LEU A 80 40.56 25.61 32.65
C LEU A 80 40.50 24.29 31.86
N ASP A 81 41.66 23.73 31.52
CA ASP A 81 41.71 22.44 30.79
C ASP A 81 41.09 21.30 31.63
N ARG A 82 41.34 21.26 32.92
CA ARG A 82 40.70 20.23 33.79
C ARG A 82 39.19 20.37 33.89
N ARG A 83 38.63 21.57 33.68
CA ARG A 83 37.18 21.82 33.77
C ARG A 83 36.49 21.84 32.41
N LEU A 84 37.05 22.59 31.45
CA LEU A 84 36.45 22.77 30.15
C LEU A 84 36.62 21.56 29.25
N GLY A 85 37.76 20.88 29.28
CA GLY A 85 38.03 19.70 28.47
C GLY A 85 37.01 18.57 28.67
N PRO A 86 36.74 18.09 29.89
CA PRO A 86 35.69 17.11 30.15
C PRO A 86 34.30 17.62 29.78
N ALA A 87 33.99 18.88 30.08
CA ALA A 87 32.68 19.46 29.75
C ALA A 87 32.40 19.49 28.20
N THR A 88 33.40 19.92 27.41
CA THR A 88 33.33 19.93 25.95
C THR A 88 33.14 18.51 25.38
N ARG A 89 33.93 17.54 25.90
CA ARG A 89 33.76 16.12 25.50
C ARG A 89 32.37 15.58 25.82
N THR A 90 31.80 15.97 26.97
CA THR A 90 30.45 15.60 27.35
C THR A 90 29.42 16.18 26.37
N CYS A 91 29.55 17.46 26.02
CA CYS A 91 28.65 18.09 25.00
C CYS A 91 28.73 17.36 23.65
N GLN A 92 29.92 17.05 23.17
CA GLN A 92 30.14 16.30 21.93
C GLN A 92 29.53 14.89 21.99
N SER A 93 29.74 14.19 23.11
CA SER A 93 29.18 12.85 23.32
C SER A 93 27.65 12.86 23.34
N ILE A 94 27.03 13.87 23.96
CA ILE A 94 25.58 14.04 23.99
C ILE A 94 25.05 14.34 22.59
N ALA A 95 25.69 15.26 21.85
CA ALA A 95 25.30 15.59 20.46
C ALA A 95 25.35 14.35 19.56
N ALA A 96 26.46 13.59 19.61
CA ALA A 96 26.61 12.34 18.85
C ALA A 96 25.55 11.29 19.23
N ARG A 97 25.20 11.20 20.51
CA ARG A 97 24.16 10.29 21.00
C ARG A 97 22.77 10.69 20.51
N GLN A 98 22.44 11.99 20.52
CA GLN A 98 21.17 12.50 19.97
C GLN A 98 21.03 12.13 18.50
N GLU A 99 22.07 12.36 17.69
CA GLU A 99 22.08 12.02 16.28
C GLU A 99 21.94 10.50 16.03
N MET A 100 22.63 9.69 16.84
CA MET A 100 22.52 8.23 16.76
C MET A 100 21.09 7.76 17.07
N LEU A 101 20.45 8.35 18.10
CA LEU A 101 19.06 8.04 18.46
C LEU A 101 18.09 8.43 17.35
N ALA A 102 18.23 9.64 16.78
CA ALA A 102 17.40 10.09 15.67
C ALA A 102 17.49 9.12 14.48
N ARG A 103 18.71 8.70 14.10
CA ARG A 103 18.91 7.71 13.05
C ARG A 103 18.30 6.34 13.37
N ARG A 104 18.34 5.90 14.64
CA ARG A 104 17.73 4.63 15.05
C ARG A 104 16.21 4.67 14.95
N VAL A 105 15.58 5.74 15.42
CA VAL A 105 14.13 5.93 15.33
C VAL A 105 13.68 5.99 13.87
N ALA A 106 14.38 6.76 13.04
CA ALA A 106 14.08 6.86 11.62
C ALA A 106 14.15 5.49 10.92
N ARG A 107 15.17 4.68 11.20
CA ARG A 107 15.25 3.32 10.64
C ARG A 107 14.11 2.42 11.11
N ALA A 108 13.77 2.43 12.40
CA ALA A 108 12.67 1.65 12.95
C ALA A 108 11.32 2.04 12.30
N ALA A 109 11.06 3.35 12.20
CA ALA A 109 9.86 3.87 11.55
C ALA A 109 9.76 3.49 10.06
N ASN A 110 10.87 3.56 9.32
CA ASN A 110 10.90 3.16 7.91
C ASN A 110 10.66 1.66 7.71
N LEU A 111 11.24 0.80 8.56
CA LEU A 111 11.00 -0.64 8.52
C LEU A 111 9.52 -0.96 8.79
N LEU A 112 8.93 -0.31 9.79
CA LEU A 112 7.53 -0.52 10.13
C LEU A 112 6.59 -0.01 9.04
N ARG A 113 6.89 1.16 8.45
CA ARG A 113 6.14 1.69 7.31
C ARG A 113 6.16 0.72 6.12
N THR A 114 7.35 0.21 5.77
CA THR A 114 7.48 -0.77 4.69
C THR A 114 6.68 -2.05 4.97
N ARG A 115 6.66 -2.52 6.23
CA ARG A 115 5.87 -3.69 6.64
C ARG A 115 4.37 -3.43 6.46
N ILE A 116 3.88 -2.27 6.89
CA ILE A 116 2.49 -1.84 6.71
C ILE A 116 2.13 -1.79 5.21
N ASP A 117 2.96 -1.18 4.39
CA ASP A 117 2.74 -1.06 2.94
C ASP A 117 2.65 -2.44 2.27
N ILE A 118 3.54 -3.37 2.62
CA ILE A 118 3.51 -4.76 2.12
C ILE A 118 2.22 -5.48 2.55
N THR A 119 1.78 -5.28 3.79
CA THR A 119 0.56 -5.89 4.31
C THR A 119 -0.68 -5.37 3.58
N LEU A 120 -0.77 -4.05 3.36
CA LEU A 120 -1.83 -3.43 2.58
C LEU A 120 -1.85 -3.91 1.12
N GLU A 121 -0.69 -4.02 0.49
CA GLU A 121 -0.57 -4.52 -0.87
C GLU A 121 -1.06 -5.98 -0.99
N ARG A 122 -0.72 -6.84 -0.03
CA ARG A 122 -1.24 -8.23 0.03
C ARG A 122 -2.76 -8.24 0.16
N GLN A 123 -3.33 -7.46 1.07
CA GLN A 123 -4.78 -7.35 1.23
C GLN A 123 -5.47 -6.87 -0.05
N ASN A 124 -4.90 -5.87 -0.73
CA ASN A 124 -5.42 -5.39 -2.02
C ASN A 124 -5.38 -6.46 -3.10
N ARG A 125 -4.30 -7.23 -3.20
CA ARG A 125 -4.20 -8.35 -4.14
C ARG A 125 -5.24 -9.44 -3.87
N ASP A 126 -5.46 -9.77 -2.60
CA ASP A 126 -6.46 -10.77 -2.19
C ASP A 126 -7.88 -10.30 -2.51
N LEU A 127 -8.18 -9.02 -2.27
CA LEU A 127 -9.44 -8.41 -2.65
C LEU A 127 -9.65 -8.45 -4.17
N LEU A 128 -8.67 -8.03 -4.97
CA LEU A 128 -8.74 -8.07 -6.44
C LEU A 128 -8.89 -9.50 -6.96
N ALA A 129 -8.19 -10.47 -6.38
CA ALA A 129 -8.31 -11.89 -6.73
C ALA A 129 -9.72 -12.40 -6.43
N SER A 130 -10.31 -12.03 -5.29
CA SER A 130 -11.68 -12.38 -4.91
C SER A 130 -12.73 -11.77 -5.84
N MET A 131 -12.57 -10.49 -6.19
CA MET A 131 -13.42 -9.78 -7.15
C MET A 131 -13.36 -10.44 -8.54
N ASN A 132 -12.16 -10.76 -9.03
CA ASN A 132 -11.98 -11.44 -10.31
C ASN A 132 -12.60 -12.85 -10.32
N ARG A 133 -12.55 -13.57 -9.19
CA ARG A 133 -13.25 -14.86 -9.05
C ARG A 133 -14.77 -14.69 -9.13
N ARG A 134 -15.32 -13.69 -8.46
CA ARG A 134 -16.76 -13.39 -8.50
C ARG A 134 -17.20 -12.98 -9.92
N ALA A 135 -16.44 -12.11 -10.58
CA ALA A 135 -16.72 -11.71 -11.97
C ALA A 135 -16.75 -12.91 -12.91
N ARG A 136 -15.81 -13.86 -12.80
CA ARG A 136 -15.80 -15.10 -13.58
C ARG A 136 -17.01 -16.01 -13.31
N LEU A 137 -17.46 -16.09 -12.06
CA LEU A 137 -18.66 -16.83 -11.70
C LEU A 137 -19.92 -16.17 -12.31
N HIS A 138 -20.03 -14.85 -12.26
CA HIS A 138 -21.12 -14.11 -12.92
C HIS A 138 -21.17 -14.36 -14.43
N LEU A 139 -20.02 -14.31 -15.10
CA LEU A 139 -19.96 -14.61 -16.55
C LEU A 139 -20.40 -16.05 -16.85
N ARG A 140 -20.01 -17.04 -16.04
CA ARG A 140 -20.46 -18.43 -16.24
C ARG A 140 -21.95 -18.58 -16.01
N LEU A 141 -22.51 -17.96 -14.97
CA LEU A 141 -23.97 -17.96 -14.75
C LEU A 141 -24.71 -17.33 -15.90
N GLN A 142 -24.24 -16.19 -16.40
CA GLN A 142 -24.81 -15.50 -17.55
C GLN A 142 -24.80 -16.40 -18.81
N GLN A 143 -23.69 -17.10 -19.08
CA GLN A 143 -23.59 -18.06 -20.19
C GLN A 143 -24.59 -19.20 -20.04
N THR A 144 -24.84 -19.70 -18.84
CA THR A 144 -25.80 -20.78 -18.58
C THR A 144 -27.24 -20.30 -18.84
N VAL A 145 -27.58 -19.11 -18.37
CA VAL A 145 -28.91 -18.49 -18.60
C VAL A 145 -29.11 -18.19 -20.08
N GLU A 146 -28.09 -17.72 -20.79
CA GLU A 146 -28.11 -17.49 -22.23
C GLU A 146 -28.40 -18.78 -23.03
N ALA A 147 -27.71 -19.87 -22.68
CA ALA A 147 -27.92 -21.17 -23.30
C ALA A 147 -29.37 -21.68 -23.10
N LEU A 148 -29.92 -21.52 -21.90
CA LEU A 148 -31.29 -21.89 -21.58
C LEU A 148 -32.30 -21.02 -22.35
N SER A 149 -32.01 -19.73 -22.47
CA SER A 149 -32.87 -18.81 -23.23
C SER A 149 -32.92 -19.17 -24.73
N VAL A 150 -31.76 -19.53 -25.33
CA VAL A 150 -31.70 -20.01 -26.72
C VAL A 150 -32.56 -21.27 -26.89
N ALA A 151 -32.45 -22.22 -25.98
CA ALA A 151 -33.25 -23.45 -26.04
C ALA A 151 -34.76 -23.17 -25.96
N ALA A 152 -35.16 -22.28 -25.03
CA ALA A 152 -36.58 -21.89 -24.88
C ALA A 152 -37.12 -21.17 -26.10
N ILE A 153 -36.41 -20.20 -26.63
CA ILE A 153 -36.80 -19.46 -27.85
C ILE A 153 -36.91 -20.40 -29.05
N THR A 154 -35.95 -21.30 -29.24
CA THR A 154 -35.97 -22.29 -30.31
C THR A 154 -37.21 -23.20 -30.19
N TYR A 155 -37.51 -23.67 -28.99
CA TYR A 155 -38.72 -24.49 -28.74
C TYR A 155 -40.01 -23.74 -29.15
N TYR A 156 -40.17 -22.49 -28.73
CA TYR A 156 -41.33 -21.68 -29.08
C TYR A 156 -41.45 -21.41 -30.57
N LEU A 157 -40.33 -21.10 -31.24
CA LEU A 157 -40.29 -20.86 -32.69
C LEU A 157 -40.67 -22.12 -33.46
N VAL A 158 -40.12 -23.28 -33.10
CA VAL A 158 -40.49 -24.57 -33.73
C VAL A 158 -41.98 -24.90 -33.52
N SER A 159 -42.51 -24.63 -32.35
CA SER A 159 -43.92 -24.82 -32.02
C SER A 159 -44.80 -23.89 -32.89
N LEU A 160 -44.44 -22.63 -33.02
CA LEU A 160 -45.16 -21.64 -33.82
C LEU A 160 -45.17 -22.01 -35.30
N VAL A 161 -44.05 -22.44 -35.86
CA VAL A 161 -43.94 -22.95 -37.24
C VAL A 161 -44.81 -24.18 -37.41
N GLY A 162 -44.83 -25.11 -36.45
CA GLY A 162 -45.69 -26.27 -36.44
C GLY A 162 -47.19 -25.92 -36.49
N TYR A 163 -47.63 -24.93 -35.67
CA TYR A 163 -49.03 -24.45 -35.73
C TYR A 163 -49.37 -23.76 -37.05
N ALA A 164 -48.48 -22.95 -37.61
CA ALA A 164 -48.67 -22.28 -38.88
C ALA A 164 -48.82 -23.28 -40.05
N LEU A 165 -47.97 -24.33 -40.05
CA LEU A 165 -48.03 -25.40 -41.04
C LEU A 165 -49.33 -26.22 -40.94
N SER A 166 -49.80 -26.51 -39.72
CA SER A 166 -51.05 -27.22 -39.51
C SER A 166 -52.24 -26.40 -39.95
N ALA A 167 -52.22 -25.07 -39.79
CA ALA A 167 -53.27 -24.19 -40.34
C ALA A 167 -53.25 -24.13 -41.89
N LEU A 168 -52.06 -24.19 -42.49
CA LEU A 168 -51.94 -24.17 -43.96
C LEU A 168 -52.36 -25.50 -44.62
N SER A 169 -52.06 -26.62 -43.96
CA SER A 169 -52.48 -27.95 -44.46
C SER A 169 -54.01 -28.12 -44.45
N SER A 170 -54.74 -27.40 -43.59
CA SER A 170 -56.23 -27.37 -43.63
C SER A 170 -56.81 -26.63 -44.80
N THR A 171 -56.03 -25.87 -45.60
CA THR A 171 -56.45 -25.15 -46.81
C THR A 171 -56.16 -25.92 -48.12
N GLY A 172 -55.72 -27.20 -48.00
CA GLY A 172 -55.60 -28.08 -49.18
C GLY A 172 -54.22 -28.16 -49.83
N VAL A 173 -53.21 -27.65 -49.23
CA VAL A 173 -51.81 -27.77 -49.65
C VAL A 173 -51.18 -29.02 -49.05
N GLU A 174 -50.87 -30.03 -49.89
CA GLU A 174 -50.15 -31.23 -49.44
C GLU A 174 -48.64 -30.90 -49.15
N VAL A 175 -48.37 -30.46 -47.96
CA VAL A 175 -46.96 -30.28 -47.43
C VAL A 175 -46.68 -31.38 -46.47
N ASP A 176 -45.59 -32.11 -46.65
CA ASP A 176 -45.13 -33.09 -45.67
C ASP A 176 -44.64 -32.37 -44.35
N VAL A 177 -45.58 -32.22 -43.42
CA VAL A 177 -45.42 -31.50 -42.18
C VAL A 177 -44.27 -32.10 -41.35
N GLY A 178 -43.96 -33.40 -41.49
CA GLY A 178 -42.89 -34.07 -40.80
C GLY A 178 -41.48 -33.64 -41.26
N LEU A 179 -41.29 -33.57 -42.60
CA LEU A 179 -40.03 -33.15 -43.20
C LEU A 179 -39.72 -31.67 -42.93
N VAL A 180 -40.70 -30.79 -43.09
CA VAL A 180 -40.54 -29.34 -42.84
C VAL A 180 -40.28 -29.07 -41.37
N ARG A 181 -40.95 -29.76 -40.45
CA ARG A 181 -40.73 -29.62 -39.02
C ARG A 181 -39.34 -30.14 -38.60
N GLY A 182 -38.86 -31.27 -39.15
CA GLY A 182 -37.53 -31.79 -38.88
C GLY A 182 -36.41 -30.89 -39.38
N LEU A 183 -36.55 -30.24 -40.53
CA LEU A 183 -35.55 -29.33 -41.13
C LEU A 183 -35.56 -27.93 -40.46
N SER A 184 -36.73 -27.50 -39.94
CA SER A 184 -36.85 -26.20 -39.27
C SER A 184 -36.11 -26.14 -37.92
N ILE A 185 -35.96 -27.25 -37.20
CA ILE A 185 -35.29 -27.29 -35.90
C ILE A 185 -33.86 -26.82 -35.97
N PRO A 186 -32.95 -27.42 -36.78
CA PRO A 186 -31.56 -26.98 -36.83
C PRO A 186 -31.41 -25.56 -37.45
N LEU A 187 -32.27 -25.20 -38.40
CA LEU A 187 -32.24 -23.88 -39.01
C LEU A 187 -32.61 -22.78 -38.02
N LEU A 188 -33.70 -22.96 -37.24
CA LEU A 188 -34.14 -22.00 -36.23
C LEU A 188 -33.17 -21.93 -35.04
N ALA A 189 -32.59 -23.05 -34.62
CA ALA A 189 -31.56 -23.07 -33.60
C ALA A 189 -30.29 -22.30 -34.03
N ALA A 190 -29.84 -22.48 -35.27
CA ALA A 190 -28.71 -21.75 -35.83
C ALA A 190 -29.02 -20.24 -35.96
N LEU A 191 -30.23 -19.86 -36.37
CA LEU A 191 -30.67 -18.47 -36.49
C LEU A 191 -30.78 -17.79 -35.14
N ALA A 192 -31.31 -18.45 -34.13
CA ALA A 192 -31.41 -17.96 -32.76
C ALA A 192 -29.99 -17.78 -32.16
N TRP A 193 -29.12 -18.76 -32.36
CA TRP A 193 -27.73 -18.68 -31.91
C TRP A 193 -26.95 -17.54 -32.59
N PHE A 194 -27.09 -17.39 -33.89
CA PHE A 194 -26.42 -16.34 -34.68
C PHE A 194 -26.94 -14.96 -34.33
N GLY A 195 -28.26 -14.81 -34.17
CA GLY A 195 -28.90 -13.55 -33.75
C GLY A 195 -28.40 -13.10 -32.36
N MET A 196 -28.36 -14.04 -31.40
CA MET A 196 -27.86 -13.79 -30.06
C MET A 196 -26.35 -13.42 -30.06
N HIS A 197 -25.55 -14.14 -30.85
CA HIS A 197 -24.12 -13.87 -30.97
C HIS A 197 -23.81 -12.51 -31.62
N ARG A 198 -24.65 -12.10 -32.60
CA ARG A 198 -24.55 -10.80 -33.24
C ARG A 198 -24.96 -9.66 -32.28
N ALA A 199 -26.05 -9.82 -31.54
CA ALA A 199 -26.51 -8.85 -30.52
C ALA A 199 -25.45 -8.65 -29.45
N ARG A 200 -24.79 -9.72 -29.01
CA ARG A 200 -23.71 -9.66 -28.05
C ARG A 200 -22.48 -8.88 -28.56
N ARG A 201 -22.14 -9.02 -29.86
CA ARG A 201 -21.02 -8.25 -30.45
C ARG A 201 -21.34 -6.76 -30.56
N ALA A 202 -22.59 -6.39 -30.79
CA ALA A 202 -23.03 -4.99 -30.88
C ALA A 202 -22.93 -4.31 -29.48
N ILE A 203 -23.36 -5.00 -28.42
CA ILE A 203 -23.31 -4.47 -27.03
C ILE A 203 -21.88 -4.36 -26.51
N LEU A 204 -20.99 -5.29 -26.88
CA LEU A 204 -19.57 -5.26 -26.45
C LEU A 204 -18.70 -4.30 -27.27
N GLY A 205 -19.19 -3.88 -28.46
CA GLY A 205 -18.49 -2.92 -29.33
C GLY A 205 -18.65 -1.45 -28.89
N GLU A 206 -19.68 -1.12 -28.12
CA GLU A 206 -19.93 0.25 -27.64
C GLU A 206 -19.17 0.63 -26.39
N GLY A 207 -18.61 -0.35 -25.64
CA GLY A 207 -17.87 -0.10 -24.38
C GLY A 207 -16.41 0.33 -24.54
N THR A 208 -15.87 0.44 -25.76
CA THR A 208 -14.44 0.73 -25.99
C THR A 208 -14.17 2.16 -26.46
N GLN A 209 -15.15 3.04 -26.48
CA GLN A 209 -14.98 4.42 -26.98
C GLN A 209 -15.05 5.51 -25.91
N GLU A 210 -15.25 5.20 -24.63
CA GLU A 210 -15.35 6.23 -23.56
C GLU A 210 -14.09 6.39 -22.68
N ASP A 211 -13.02 5.61 -22.87
CA ASP A 211 -11.78 5.75 -22.07
C ASP A 211 -10.63 6.45 -22.84
N GLY A 212 -10.95 7.42 -23.68
CA GLY A 212 -9.98 8.14 -24.51
C GLY A 212 -10.17 9.67 -24.54
N GLU A 213 -10.43 10.31 -23.36
CA GLU A 213 -10.21 11.78 -23.18
C GLU A 213 -9.66 12.09 -21.81
#